data_796d1652cb63303ba3dc44d460874b88
#
_entry.id   796d1652cb63303ba3dc44d460874b88
#
_cell.length_a   1.000
_cell.length_b   1.000
_cell.length_c   1.000
_cell.angle_alpha   90.00
_cell.angle_beta   90.00
_cell.angle_gamma   90.00
#
_symmetry.space_group_name_H-M   'P 1'
#
loop_
_entity.id
_entity.type
_entity.pdbx_description
1 polymer ?
#
loop_
_entity_poly.entity_id
_entity_poly.type
_entity_poly.pdbx_seq_one_letter_code
_entity_poly.pdbx_strand_id
1 'polypeptide(L)'
;MHGEEQQLQIQQEPLDPQLLSRVKQIIARKNTEFILDHQNDSLEQLSAYLKACMEDIGHPPARVEVIGGDFLEYRFESWPKALRSFYSGSVSANLKNPPPFANRKIVRDLYKELEAQLHRADAACTKEVRA
;
A
#
# COMPACT_ATOMS: atom_id res chain seq x y z
N MET A 1 1.63 27.25 20.95
CA MET A 1 1.32 25.83 21.12
C MET A 1 0.26 25.34 20.18
N HIS A 2 -0.86 26.01 20.12
CA HIS A 2 -1.87 25.66 19.13
C HIS A 2 -1.39 25.87 17.70
N GLY A 3 -0.46 26.79 17.50
CA GLY A 3 0.10 27.02 16.18
C GLY A 3 0.91 25.87 15.63
N GLU A 4 1.53 25.08 16.48
CA GLU A 4 2.30 23.92 16.04
C GLU A 4 1.39 22.83 15.46
N GLU A 5 0.27 22.55 16.12
CA GLU A 5 -0.69 21.59 15.63
C GLU A 5 -1.29 22.04 14.31
N GLN A 6 -1.62 23.31 14.21
CA GLN A 6 -2.15 23.86 12.97
C GLN A 6 -1.13 23.80 11.84
N GLN A 7 0.15 24.05 12.15
CA GLN A 7 1.20 23.96 11.15
C GLN A 7 1.35 22.54 10.63
N LEU A 8 1.28 21.55 11.51
CA LEU A 8 1.33 20.15 11.10
C LEU A 8 0.16 19.79 10.18
N GLN A 9 -1.02 20.30 10.49
CA GLN A 9 -2.19 20.08 9.65
C GLN A 9 -2.07 20.77 8.30
N ILE A 10 -1.53 21.99 8.29
CA ILE A 10 -1.34 22.75 7.07
C ILE A 10 -0.30 22.08 6.17
N GLN A 11 0.73 21.46 6.76
CA GLN A 11 1.77 20.80 6.00
C GLN A 11 1.27 19.51 5.32
N GLN A 12 0.18 18.95 5.80
CA GLN A 12 -0.44 17.81 5.16
C GLN A 12 -1.35 18.29 4.04
N GLU A 13 -0.76 18.48 2.88
CA GLU A 13 -1.55 18.85 1.72
C GLU A 13 -2.54 17.75 1.38
N PRO A 14 -3.79 18.11 1.07
CA PRO A 14 -4.76 17.11 0.63
C PRO A 14 -4.30 16.49 -0.67
N LEU A 15 -4.38 15.17 -0.74
CA LEU A 15 -4.03 14.44 -1.95
C LEU A 15 -5.13 14.62 -2.99
N ASP A 16 -4.71 14.64 -4.26
CA ASP A 16 -5.63 14.78 -5.38
C ASP A 16 -6.57 13.58 -5.43
N PRO A 17 -7.91 13.80 -5.34
CA PRO A 17 -8.87 12.69 -5.38
C PRO A 17 -8.80 11.87 -6.67
N GLN A 18 -8.48 12.49 -7.80
CA GLN A 18 -8.37 11.78 -9.08
C GLN A 18 -7.20 10.81 -9.06
N LEU A 19 -6.06 11.25 -8.53
CA LEU A 19 -4.89 10.39 -8.39
C LEU A 19 -5.15 9.26 -7.39
N LEU A 20 -5.84 9.55 -6.29
CA LEU A 20 -6.21 8.51 -5.32
C LEU A 20 -7.15 7.48 -5.94
N SER A 21 -8.08 7.92 -6.77
CA SER A 21 -8.97 7.01 -7.48
C SER A 21 -8.18 6.09 -8.41
N ARG A 22 -7.18 6.62 -9.11
CA ARG A 22 -6.31 5.82 -9.95
C ARG A 22 -5.47 4.83 -9.14
N VAL A 23 -4.99 5.26 -7.98
CA VAL A 23 -4.26 4.35 -7.08
C VAL A 23 -5.16 3.18 -6.67
N LYS A 24 -6.42 3.43 -6.34
CA LYS A 24 -7.38 2.36 -6.02
C LYS A 24 -7.51 1.36 -7.16
N GLN A 25 -7.61 1.85 -8.39
CA GLN A 25 -7.72 1.00 -9.56
C GLN A 25 -6.46 0.16 -9.77
N ILE A 26 -5.30 0.76 -9.58
CA ILE A 26 -4.03 0.07 -9.69
C ILE A 26 -3.90 -1.03 -8.63
N ILE A 27 -4.28 -0.73 -7.39
CA ILE A 27 -4.24 -1.72 -6.31
C ILE A 27 -5.18 -2.89 -6.61
N ALA A 28 -6.40 -2.60 -7.08
CA ALA A 28 -7.34 -3.65 -7.45
C ALA A 28 -6.77 -4.57 -8.53
N ARG A 29 -6.14 -3.99 -9.54
CA ARG A 29 -5.50 -4.77 -10.61
C ARG A 29 -4.34 -5.59 -10.07
N LYS A 30 -3.49 -5.00 -9.22
CA LYS A 30 -2.37 -5.70 -8.62
C LYS A 30 -2.82 -6.87 -7.74
N ASN A 31 -3.93 -6.71 -7.03
CA ASN A 31 -4.50 -7.79 -6.23
C ASN A 31 -4.93 -8.96 -7.11
N THR A 32 -5.58 -8.67 -8.23
CA THR A 32 -5.99 -9.70 -9.19
C THR A 32 -4.77 -10.40 -9.78
N GLU A 33 -3.78 -9.64 -10.21
CA GLU A 33 -2.53 -10.18 -10.76
C GLU A 33 -1.80 -11.05 -9.73
N PHE A 34 -1.79 -10.64 -8.48
CA PHE A 34 -1.17 -11.39 -7.40
C PHE A 34 -1.80 -12.78 -7.27
N ILE A 35 -3.13 -12.84 -7.29
CA ILE A 35 -3.83 -14.13 -7.19
C ILE A 35 -3.43 -15.04 -8.34
N LEU A 36 -3.41 -14.51 -9.56
CA LEU A 36 -3.04 -15.30 -10.73
C LEU A 36 -1.59 -15.80 -10.66
N ASP A 37 -0.69 -14.94 -10.20
CA ASP A 37 0.74 -15.27 -10.15
C ASP A 37 1.10 -16.20 -9.00
N HIS A 38 0.32 -16.18 -7.90
CA HIS A 38 0.67 -16.87 -6.66
C HIS A 38 -0.33 -17.94 -6.23
N GLN A 39 -1.31 -18.25 -7.07
CA GLN A 39 -2.36 -19.22 -6.69
C GLN A 39 -1.82 -20.60 -6.37
N ASN A 40 -0.67 -20.95 -6.93
CA ASN A 40 -0.05 -22.26 -6.71
C ASN A 40 1.14 -22.20 -5.74
N ASP A 41 1.38 -21.05 -5.12
CA ASP A 41 2.47 -20.92 -4.16
C ASP A 41 2.18 -21.71 -2.88
N SER A 42 3.25 -22.23 -2.27
CA SER A 42 3.14 -22.88 -0.96
C SER A 42 2.91 -21.84 0.12
N LEU A 43 2.44 -22.29 1.28
CA LEU A 43 2.30 -21.39 2.44
C LEU A 43 3.65 -20.79 2.84
N GLU A 44 4.73 -21.55 2.68
CA GLU A 44 6.08 -21.02 2.95
C GLU A 44 6.43 -19.86 2.04
N GLN A 45 6.14 -19.99 0.75
CA GLN A 45 6.39 -18.92 -0.21
C GLN A 45 5.55 -17.69 0.09
N LEU A 46 4.28 -17.89 0.42
CA LEU A 46 3.39 -16.78 0.78
C LEU A 46 3.82 -16.13 2.10
N SER A 47 4.28 -16.92 3.06
CA SER A 47 4.81 -16.41 4.32
C SER A 47 6.04 -15.54 4.09
N ALA A 48 6.95 -15.97 3.21
CA ALA A 48 8.15 -15.20 2.87
C ALA A 48 7.79 -13.87 2.21
N TYR A 49 6.80 -13.87 1.33
CA TYR A 49 6.30 -12.65 0.70
C TYR A 49 5.76 -11.67 1.75
N LEU A 50 4.91 -12.17 2.65
CA LEU A 50 4.31 -11.33 3.67
C LEU A 50 5.34 -10.79 4.66
N LYS A 51 6.34 -11.61 4.98
CA LYS A 51 7.46 -11.16 5.82
C LYS A 51 8.21 -10.01 5.17
N ALA A 52 8.47 -10.09 3.86
CA ALA A 52 9.11 -9.02 3.13
C ALA A 52 8.26 -7.74 3.14
N CYS A 53 6.94 -7.88 3.05
CA CYS A 53 6.03 -6.73 3.16
C CYS A 53 6.14 -6.08 4.54
N MET A 54 6.19 -6.89 5.59
CA MET A 54 6.35 -6.37 6.96
C MET A 54 7.66 -5.61 7.10
N GLU A 55 8.73 -6.14 6.56
CA GLU A 55 10.04 -5.48 6.62
C GLU A 55 10.02 -4.13 5.89
N ASP A 56 9.37 -4.09 4.74
CA ASP A 56 9.24 -2.86 3.96
C ASP A 56 8.38 -1.81 4.67
N ILE A 57 7.28 -2.23 5.28
CA ILE A 57 6.37 -1.32 5.98
C ILE A 57 6.92 -0.91 7.34
N GLY A 58 7.66 -1.79 8.00
CA GLY A 58 8.29 -1.50 9.29
C GLY A 58 7.49 -1.95 10.51
N HIS A 59 6.36 -2.62 10.32
CA HIS A 59 5.54 -3.17 11.40
C HIS A 59 4.64 -4.27 10.83
N PRO A 60 4.06 -5.12 11.71
CA PRO A 60 3.09 -6.11 11.21
C PRO A 60 1.92 -5.42 10.52
N PRO A 61 1.68 -5.70 9.24
CA PRO A 61 0.68 -4.97 8.49
C PRO A 61 -0.73 -5.48 8.72
N ALA A 62 -1.70 -4.59 8.56
CA ALA A 62 -3.08 -5.00 8.40
C ALA A 62 -3.25 -5.59 6.98
N ARG A 63 -4.29 -6.41 6.82
CA ARG A 63 -4.57 -7.06 5.53
C ARG A 63 -4.62 -6.08 4.37
N VAL A 64 -5.21 -4.91 4.59
CA VAL A 64 -5.40 -3.91 3.55
C VAL A 64 -4.13 -3.14 3.19
N GLU A 65 -3.07 -3.31 3.96
CA GLU A 65 -1.81 -2.62 3.70
C GLU A 65 -0.92 -3.34 2.70
N VAL A 66 -1.27 -4.55 2.28
CA VAL A 66 -0.43 -5.34 1.38
C VAL A 66 -1.21 -5.78 0.14
N ILE A 67 -0.51 -5.90 -0.97
CA ILE A 67 -1.09 -6.50 -2.17
C ILE A 67 -1.31 -7.98 -1.91
N GLY A 68 -2.48 -8.46 -2.29
CA GLY A 68 -2.84 -9.86 -2.10
C GLY A 68 -3.32 -10.18 -0.70
N GLY A 69 -3.61 -9.17 0.14
CA GLY A 69 -4.00 -9.39 1.52
C GLY A 69 -5.20 -10.32 1.69
N ASP A 70 -6.24 -10.13 0.89
CA ASP A 70 -7.44 -10.99 0.96
C ASP A 70 -7.11 -12.43 0.59
N PHE A 71 -6.29 -12.62 -0.45
CA PHE A 71 -5.86 -13.95 -0.85
C PHE A 71 -5.01 -14.62 0.22
N LEU A 72 -4.09 -13.88 0.83
CA LEU A 72 -3.27 -14.39 1.92
C LEU A 72 -4.13 -14.82 3.11
N GLU A 73 -5.10 -13.98 3.49
CA GLU A 73 -6.02 -14.34 4.58
C GLU A 73 -6.75 -15.64 4.26
N TYR A 74 -7.23 -15.77 3.04
CA TYR A 74 -7.92 -16.98 2.60
C TYR A 74 -7.00 -18.22 2.71
N ARG A 75 -5.77 -18.11 2.21
CA ARG A 75 -4.83 -19.23 2.20
C ARG A 75 -4.41 -19.65 3.61
N PHE A 76 -4.24 -18.70 4.52
CA PHE A 76 -3.86 -18.98 5.92
C PHE A 76 -5.05 -19.16 6.85
N GLU A 77 -6.26 -19.06 6.33
CA GLU A 77 -7.54 -19.17 7.04
C GLU A 77 -7.90 -17.93 7.86
N SER A 78 -6.92 -17.17 8.35
CA SER A 78 -7.17 -15.91 9.02
C SER A 78 -5.93 -15.03 8.90
N TRP A 79 -6.12 -13.72 9.05
CA TRP A 79 -5.00 -12.80 9.00
C TRP A 79 -4.01 -12.99 10.16
N PRO A 80 -4.46 -13.20 11.41
CA PRO A 80 -3.51 -13.51 12.49
C PRO A 80 -2.68 -14.76 12.21
N LYS A 81 -3.26 -15.80 11.61
CA LYS A 81 -2.51 -17.00 11.24
C LYS A 81 -1.45 -16.68 10.18
N ALA A 82 -1.80 -15.84 9.21
CA ALA A 82 -0.85 -15.43 8.20
C ALA A 82 0.37 -14.75 8.82
N LEU A 83 0.14 -13.80 9.74
CA LEU A 83 1.23 -13.12 10.42
C LEU A 83 2.05 -14.06 11.29
N ARG A 84 1.39 -14.95 12.02
CA ARG A 84 2.08 -15.89 12.90
C ARG A 84 2.92 -16.93 12.18
N SER A 85 2.73 -17.07 10.88
CA SER A 85 3.55 -17.99 10.09
C SER A 85 5.02 -17.61 10.08
N PHE A 86 5.34 -16.34 10.36
CA PHE A 86 6.73 -15.87 10.39
C PHE A 86 7.02 -14.91 11.55
N TYR A 87 6.00 -14.47 12.28
CA TYR A 87 6.16 -13.44 13.30
C TYR A 87 5.60 -13.92 14.64
N SER A 88 6.43 -13.91 15.68
CA SER A 88 6.05 -14.36 17.01
C SER A 88 5.75 -13.22 17.98
N GLY A 89 5.93 -11.98 17.54
CA GLY A 89 5.69 -10.83 18.40
C GLY A 89 4.20 -10.51 18.56
N SER A 90 3.93 -9.45 19.31
CA SER A 90 2.57 -8.99 19.52
C SER A 90 1.97 -8.49 18.19
N VAL A 91 0.78 -8.99 17.87
CA VAL A 91 0.04 -8.54 16.71
C VAL A 91 -0.68 -7.26 17.13
N SER A 92 -0.29 -6.16 16.53
CA SER A 92 -0.64 -4.83 17.01
C SER A 92 -2.09 -4.44 16.76
N ALA A 93 -2.47 -3.30 17.37
CA ALA A 93 -3.79 -2.68 17.21
C ALA A 93 -4.15 -2.37 15.75
N ASN A 94 -3.16 -2.34 14.85
CA ASN A 94 -3.41 -2.07 13.42
C ASN A 94 -4.32 -3.11 12.76
N LEU A 95 -4.44 -4.31 13.34
CA LEU A 95 -5.38 -5.30 12.81
C LEU A 95 -6.82 -4.85 12.96
N LYS A 96 -7.14 -4.15 14.05
CA LYS A 96 -8.48 -3.66 14.32
C LYS A 96 -8.74 -2.30 13.68
N ASN A 97 -7.71 -1.46 13.62
CA ASN A 97 -7.80 -0.10 13.13
C ASN A 97 -6.71 0.14 12.10
N PRO A 98 -6.89 -0.35 10.85
CA PRO A 98 -5.90 -0.12 9.82
C PRO A 98 -5.78 1.36 9.49
N PRO A 99 -4.63 1.82 9.00
CA PRO A 99 -4.50 3.22 8.60
C PRO A 99 -5.51 3.59 7.53
N PRO A 100 -5.99 4.84 7.52
CA PRO A 100 -6.82 5.33 6.43
C PRO A 100 -6.13 5.11 5.09
N PHE A 101 -6.93 4.96 4.03
CA PHE A 101 -6.42 4.61 2.69
C PHE A 101 -5.24 5.49 2.28
N ALA A 102 -5.38 6.81 2.40
CA ALA A 102 -4.35 7.74 1.97
C ALA A 102 -3.06 7.67 2.78
N ASN A 103 -3.09 7.04 3.96
CA ASN A 103 -1.92 6.96 4.83
C ASN A 103 -1.14 5.65 4.68
N ARG A 104 -1.66 4.70 3.92
CA ARG A 104 -0.99 3.41 3.71
C ARG A 104 0.23 3.60 2.83
N LYS A 105 1.33 2.93 3.19
CA LYS A 105 2.59 3.06 2.47
C LYS A 105 2.43 2.77 0.97
N ILE A 106 1.72 1.69 0.64
CA ILE A 106 1.51 1.32 -0.77
C ILE A 106 0.78 2.42 -1.54
N VAL A 107 -0.19 3.07 -0.90
CA VAL A 107 -0.95 4.15 -1.52
C VAL A 107 -0.04 5.36 -1.74
N ARG A 108 0.76 5.71 -0.75
CA ARG A 108 1.71 6.82 -0.86
C ARG A 108 2.73 6.60 -1.96
N ASP A 109 3.27 5.39 -2.02
CA ASP A 109 4.29 5.05 -3.02
C ASP A 109 3.71 5.13 -4.43
N LEU A 110 2.53 4.55 -4.65
CA LEU A 110 1.87 4.62 -5.96
C LEU A 110 1.46 6.04 -6.32
N TYR A 111 1.01 6.82 -5.36
CA TYR A 111 0.64 8.21 -5.58
C TYR A 111 1.84 9.00 -6.07
N LYS A 112 2.98 8.87 -5.41
CA LYS A 112 4.22 9.56 -5.82
C LYS A 112 4.65 9.15 -7.21
N GLU A 113 4.53 7.88 -7.53
CA GLU A 113 4.87 7.38 -8.84
C GLU A 113 3.99 7.99 -9.92
N LEU A 114 2.68 8.09 -9.68
CA LEU A 114 1.75 8.71 -10.61
C LEU A 114 2.04 10.20 -10.78
N GLU A 115 2.31 10.90 -9.68
CA GLU A 115 2.71 12.31 -9.75
C GLU A 115 3.94 12.51 -10.63
N ALA A 116 4.96 11.67 -10.42
CA ALA A 116 6.19 11.75 -11.19
C ALA A 116 5.93 11.50 -12.67
N GLN A 117 5.06 10.56 -12.99
CA GLN A 117 4.70 10.28 -14.38
C GLN A 117 3.98 11.46 -15.02
N LEU A 118 3.08 12.12 -14.28
CA LEU A 118 2.38 13.29 -14.78
C LEU A 118 3.34 14.45 -15.03
N HIS A 119 4.28 14.68 -14.15
CA HIS A 119 5.29 15.73 -14.35
C HIS A 119 6.13 15.47 -15.58
N ARG A 120 6.52 14.23 -15.83
CA ARG A 120 7.28 13.86 -17.02
C ARG A 120 6.46 14.05 -18.29
N ALA A 121 5.18 13.68 -18.26
CA ALA A 121 4.28 13.85 -19.39
C ALA A 121 4.08 15.33 -19.72
N ASP A 122 3.86 16.16 -18.71
CA ASP A 122 3.70 17.59 -18.89
C ASP A 122 4.96 18.22 -19.48
N ALA A 123 6.13 17.84 -19.00
CA ALA A 123 7.39 18.33 -19.52
C ALA A 123 7.60 17.92 -20.97
N ALA A 124 7.25 16.68 -21.32
CA ALA A 124 7.34 16.20 -22.70
C ALA A 124 6.39 16.96 -23.62
N CYS A 125 5.14 17.15 -23.18
CA CYS A 125 4.15 17.92 -23.95
C CYS A 125 4.61 19.35 -24.16
N THR A 126 5.17 19.97 -23.14
CA THR A 126 5.68 21.35 -23.25
C THR A 126 6.80 21.43 -24.26
N LYS A 127 7.70 20.46 -24.28
CA LYS A 127 8.77 20.42 -25.26
C LYS A 127 8.27 20.26 -26.68
N GLU A 128 7.29 19.41 -26.90
CA GLU A 128 6.68 19.22 -28.19
C GLU A 128 6.02 20.50 -28.71
N VAL A 129 5.31 21.20 -27.87
CA VAL A 129 4.64 22.43 -28.23
C VAL A 129 5.65 23.50 -28.61
N ARG A 130 6.81 23.51 -28.00
CA ARG A 130 7.86 24.48 -28.31
C ARG A 130 8.67 24.15 -29.56
N ALA A 131 8.64 22.91 -29.93
CA ALA A 131 9.35 22.50 -31.13
C ALA A 131 8.61 22.88 -32.39
#